data_1e877bd95c7ff22891b9b12d6b11f087
#
_entry.id   1e877bd95c7ff22891b9b12d6b11f087
#
_cell.length_a   1.000
_cell.length_b   1.000
_cell.length_c   1.000
_cell.angle_alpha   90.00
_cell.angle_beta   90.00
_cell.angle_gamma   90.00
#
_symmetry.space_group_name_H-M   'P 1'
#
loop_
_entity.id
_entity.type
_entity.pdbx_description
1 polymer ?
#
loop_
_entity_poly.entity_id
_entity_poly.type
_entity_poly.pdbx_seq_one_letter_code
_entity_poly.pdbx_strand_id
1 'polypeptide(L)'
;RVLPFYNHPGARGEDSILSTCLTDYTVKRIPVYTFHDGFGFYGSLLKGVLPLSLKKISLYDSALITDRFYRACLGWVRYKPLYTYLTQPEEYDRIMEESKERLEKSLPKVCAYFNRSEFRNLSEELQFYEKNVQSHYKEFRDAQRVWKKAVEKTVADGLVPQNPGSA
;
A
#
# COMPACT_ATOMS: atom_id res chain seq x y z
N ARG A 1 21.43 -6.62 0.30
CA ARG A 1 20.85 -5.52 -0.51
C ARG A 1 19.68 -4.93 0.26
N VAL A 2 19.67 -3.62 0.42
CA VAL A 2 18.52 -2.88 0.99
C VAL A 2 17.66 -2.43 -0.16
N LEU A 3 16.35 -2.65 -0.07
CA LEU A 3 15.38 -2.25 -1.09
C LEU A 3 14.70 -0.94 -0.69
N PRO A 4 14.38 -0.06 -1.65
CA PRO A 4 13.70 1.18 -1.33
C PRO A 4 12.23 0.91 -1.00
N PHE A 5 11.75 1.51 0.07
CA PHE A 5 10.33 1.71 0.26
C PHE A 5 9.89 2.85 -0.66
N TYR A 6 8.96 2.56 -1.53
CA TYR A 6 8.32 3.56 -2.38
C TYR A 6 6.82 3.53 -2.19
N ASN A 7 6.26 4.69 -1.99
CA ASN A 7 4.83 4.87 -1.97
C ASN A 7 4.48 6.21 -2.63
N HIS A 8 3.43 6.21 -3.44
CA HIS A 8 2.89 7.47 -3.94
C HIS A 8 2.39 8.34 -2.80
N PRO A 9 2.50 9.68 -2.90
CA PRO A 9 1.88 10.58 -1.96
C PRO A 9 0.40 10.24 -1.78
N GLY A 10 0.00 9.95 -0.52
CA GLY A 10 -1.37 9.61 -0.18
C GLY A 10 -1.88 8.22 -0.61
N ALA A 11 -1.06 7.39 -1.27
CA ALA A 11 -1.38 5.99 -1.55
C ALA A 11 -1.07 5.08 -0.36
N ARG A 12 -1.43 3.81 -0.48
CA ARG A 12 -1.03 2.70 0.38
C ARG A 12 -0.40 1.61 -0.48
N GLY A 13 0.12 0.56 0.14
CA GLY A 13 0.62 -0.60 -0.58
C GLY A 13 2.12 -0.56 -0.84
N GLU A 14 2.87 0.16 0.01
CA GLU A 14 4.33 0.21 0.00
C GLU A 14 4.96 -1.19 0.06
N ASP A 15 4.38 -2.09 0.84
CA ASP A 15 4.78 -3.50 0.95
C ASP A 15 4.51 -4.28 -0.35
N SER A 16 3.37 -4.02 -0.98
CA SER A 16 3.02 -4.64 -2.27
C SER A 16 3.93 -4.13 -3.39
N ILE A 17 4.22 -2.83 -3.45
CA ILE A 17 5.19 -2.27 -4.41
C ILE A 17 6.60 -2.80 -4.12
N LEU A 18 7.01 -2.89 -2.85
CA LEU A 18 8.28 -3.48 -2.46
C LEU A 18 8.40 -4.92 -2.94
N SER A 19 7.33 -5.72 -2.83
CA SER A 19 7.32 -7.11 -3.25
C SER A 19 7.66 -7.29 -4.74
N THR A 20 7.33 -6.31 -5.59
CA THR A 20 7.70 -6.32 -7.03
C THR A 20 9.20 -6.21 -7.27
N CYS A 21 9.96 -5.77 -6.27
CA CYS A 21 11.42 -5.64 -6.31
C CYS A 21 12.17 -6.87 -5.78
N LEU A 22 11.45 -7.91 -5.34
CA LEU A 22 12.01 -9.09 -4.69
C LEU A 22 12.25 -10.26 -5.65
N THR A 23 12.31 -10.03 -6.95
CA THR A 23 12.43 -11.08 -7.99
C THR A 23 13.67 -11.97 -7.83
N ASP A 24 14.77 -11.41 -7.32
CA ASP A 24 16.05 -12.11 -7.14
C ASP A 24 16.23 -12.67 -5.71
N TYR A 25 15.16 -12.72 -4.92
CA TYR A 25 15.22 -13.13 -3.52
C TYR A 25 14.39 -14.38 -3.26
N THR A 26 14.90 -15.23 -2.38
CA THR A 26 14.09 -16.32 -1.83
C THR A 26 13.21 -15.80 -0.70
N VAL A 27 11.89 -15.84 -0.91
CA VAL A 27 10.92 -15.47 0.12
C VAL A 27 10.52 -16.72 0.90
N LYS A 28 10.73 -16.69 2.23
CA LYS A 28 10.31 -17.77 3.12
C LYS A 28 9.14 -17.33 3.98
N ARG A 29 8.10 -18.17 4.04
CA ARG A 29 7.00 -18.00 4.98
C ARG A 29 7.47 -18.43 6.37
N ILE A 30 7.29 -17.57 7.36
CA ILE A 30 7.51 -17.88 8.77
C ILE A 30 6.16 -17.98 9.49
N PRO A 31 5.98 -18.94 10.40
CA PRO A 31 4.71 -19.14 11.11
C PRO A 31 4.58 -18.13 12.27
N VAL A 32 4.38 -16.85 11.92
CA VAL A 32 4.12 -15.80 12.89
C VAL A 32 2.77 -15.16 12.60
N TYR A 33 2.11 -14.72 13.66
CA TYR A 33 0.88 -13.94 13.56
C TYR A 33 1.20 -12.46 13.71
N THR A 34 0.69 -11.65 12.80
CA THR A 34 0.77 -10.20 12.87
C THR A 34 -0.56 -9.64 13.36
N PHE A 35 -0.53 -8.88 14.44
CA PHE A 35 -1.71 -8.18 14.94
C PHE A 35 -1.65 -6.71 14.49
N HIS A 36 -2.74 -6.26 13.88
CA HIS A 36 -2.92 -4.87 13.47
C HIS A 36 -3.98 -4.17 14.31
N ASP A 37 -3.57 -3.24 15.16
CA ASP A 37 -4.49 -2.32 15.86
C ASP A 37 -4.70 -1.06 15.03
N GLY A 38 -5.29 -1.21 13.85
CA GLY A 38 -5.51 -0.13 12.88
C GLY A 38 -6.36 1.03 13.42
N PHE A 39 -7.10 0.81 14.50
CA PHE A 39 -7.94 1.84 15.13
C PHE A 39 -7.37 2.38 16.45
N GLY A 40 -6.24 1.86 16.92
CA GLY A 40 -5.60 2.30 18.14
C GLY A 40 -6.39 1.99 19.40
N PHE A 41 -7.23 0.95 19.37
CA PHE A 41 -8.09 0.60 20.51
C PHE A 41 -7.34 -0.03 21.68
N TYR A 42 -6.24 -0.67 21.43
CA TYR A 42 -5.50 -1.46 22.41
C TYR A 42 -4.26 -0.73 22.95
N GLY A 43 -3.99 0.47 22.43
CA GLY A 43 -2.81 1.24 22.83
C GLY A 43 -1.51 0.59 22.39
N SER A 44 -0.45 0.72 23.18
CA SER A 44 0.84 0.13 22.85
C SER A 44 0.86 -1.37 23.11
N LEU A 45 0.84 -2.18 22.04
CA LEU A 45 1.06 -3.62 22.10
C LEU A 45 2.52 -4.01 22.42
N LEU A 46 3.42 -3.03 22.49
CA LEU A 46 4.83 -3.23 22.84
C LEU A 46 5.03 -3.76 24.27
N LYS A 47 3.98 -3.77 25.08
CA LYS A 47 4.00 -4.41 26.41
C LYS A 47 3.85 -5.94 26.36
N GLY A 48 3.80 -6.54 25.18
CA GLY A 48 3.93 -7.99 24.98
C GLY A 48 2.68 -8.82 25.26
N VAL A 49 1.55 -8.22 25.57
CA VAL A 49 0.30 -8.97 25.87
C VAL A 49 -0.75 -8.70 24.80
N LEU A 50 -1.12 -9.73 24.06
CA LEU A 50 -2.27 -9.66 23.17
C LEU A 50 -3.57 -9.53 23.99
N PRO A 51 -4.54 -8.72 23.55
CA PRO A 51 -5.82 -8.62 24.25
C PRO A 51 -6.54 -9.96 24.24
N LEU A 52 -7.05 -10.40 25.39
CA LEU A 52 -7.79 -11.64 25.54
C LEU A 52 -9.17 -11.60 24.87
N SER A 53 -9.70 -10.40 24.64
CA SER A 53 -10.98 -10.17 23.97
C SER A 53 -10.91 -8.96 23.06
N LEU A 54 -11.67 -9.01 21.96
CA LEU A 54 -11.80 -7.87 21.07
C LEU A 54 -12.66 -6.78 21.74
N LYS A 55 -12.20 -5.54 21.66
CA LYS A 55 -12.97 -4.39 22.12
C LYS A 55 -14.21 -4.22 21.24
N LYS A 56 -15.38 -4.10 21.87
CA LYS A 56 -16.61 -3.78 21.13
C LYS A 56 -16.54 -2.35 20.60
N ILE A 57 -16.91 -2.19 19.33
CA ILE A 57 -17.01 -0.88 18.68
C ILE A 57 -18.27 -0.19 19.22
N SER A 58 -18.14 1.00 19.73
CA SER A 58 -19.25 1.84 20.16
C SER A 58 -19.76 2.72 19.02
N LEU A 59 -20.96 3.28 19.17
CA LEU A 59 -21.48 4.29 18.23
C LEU A 59 -20.57 5.53 18.15
N TYR A 60 -19.90 5.86 19.25
CA TYR A 60 -18.93 6.96 19.30
C TYR A 60 -17.72 6.68 18.39
N ASP A 61 -17.29 5.44 18.27
CA ASP A 61 -16.15 5.04 17.42
C ASP A 61 -16.53 4.95 15.93
N SER A 62 -17.83 4.96 15.60
CA SER A 62 -18.30 4.73 14.21
C SER A 62 -17.80 5.78 13.22
N ALA A 63 -17.75 7.06 13.61
CA ALA A 63 -17.25 8.15 12.77
C ALA A 63 -15.75 7.98 12.48
N LEU A 64 -14.96 7.62 13.52
CA LEU A 64 -13.53 7.34 13.37
C LEU A 64 -13.28 6.14 12.47
N ILE A 65 -14.07 5.07 12.61
CA ILE A 65 -13.98 3.88 11.78
C ILE A 65 -14.30 4.20 10.32
N THR A 66 -15.37 4.96 10.08
CA THR A 66 -15.76 5.39 8.74
C THR A 66 -14.68 6.22 8.07
N ASP A 67 -14.10 7.19 8.80
CA ASP A 67 -13.00 8.01 8.27
C ASP A 67 -11.77 7.17 7.94
N ARG A 68 -11.37 6.26 8.82
CA ARG A 68 -10.24 5.35 8.56
C ARG A 68 -10.51 4.41 7.40
N PHE A 69 -11.73 3.90 7.27
CA PHE A 69 -12.12 3.08 6.12
C PHE A 69 -12.06 3.87 4.81
N TYR A 70 -12.59 5.10 4.80
CA TYR A 70 -12.51 5.99 3.64
C TYR A 70 -11.05 6.25 3.22
N ARG A 71 -10.18 6.60 4.17
CA ARG A 71 -8.75 6.79 3.91
C ARG A 71 -8.05 5.52 3.41
N ALA A 72 -8.46 4.36 3.91
CA ALA A 72 -7.94 3.09 3.40
C ALA A 72 -8.36 2.87 1.94
N CYS A 73 -9.63 3.12 1.61
CA CYS A 73 -10.12 3.02 0.24
C CYS A 73 -9.39 3.99 -0.70
N LEU A 74 -9.20 5.26 -0.28
CA LEU A 74 -8.39 6.22 -1.03
C LEU A 74 -6.97 5.69 -1.29
N GLY A 75 -6.32 5.19 -0.26
CA GLY A 75 -4.98 4.62 -0.41
C GLY A 75 -4.94 3.49 -1.43
N TRP A 76 -5.94 2.60 -1.42
CA TRP A 76 -6.00 1.46 -2.34
C TRP A 76 -6.30 1.86 -3.78
N VAL A 77 -7.23 2.77 -4.03
CA VAL A 77 -7.50 3.22 -5.41
C VAL A 77 -6.32 3.98 -6.01
N ARG A 78 -5.56 4.69 -5.18
CA ARG A 78 -4.37 5.43 -5.59
C ARG A 78 -3.20 4.51 -5.97
N TYR A 79 -2.99 3.42 -5.23
CA TYR A 79 -1.89 2.51 -5.53
C TYR A 79 -2.21 1.51 -6.64
N LYS A 80 -3.50 1.20 -6.84
CA LYS A 80 -3.95 0.14 -7.77
C LYS A 80 -3.39 0.28 -9.18
N PRO A 81 -3.42 1.46 -9.85
CA PRO A 81 -2.92 1.60 -11.20
C PRO A 81 -1.43 1.27 -11.33
N LEU A 82 -0.57 1.83 -10.48
CA LEU A 82 0.86 1.55 -10.54
C LEU A 82 1.16 0.08 -10.25
N TYR A 83 0.53 -0.49 -9.23
CA TYR A 83 0.72 -1.90 -8.88
C TYR A 83 0.33 -2.83 -10.03
N THR A 84 -0.82 -2.57 -10.66
CA THR A 84 -1.27 -3.35 -11.83
C THR A 84 -0.30 -3.20 -13.00
N TYR A 85 0.16 -1.99 -13.26
CA TYR A 85 1.13 -1.72 -14.33
C TYR A 85 2.47 -2.46 -14.13
N LEU A 86 2.91 -2.60 -12.87
CA LEU A 86 4.14 -3.31 -12.53
C LEU A 86 4.00 -4.84 -12.57
N THR A 87 2.83 -5.36 -12.23
CA THR A 87 2.64 -6.80 -12.03
C THR A 87 1.92 -7.50 -13.18
N GLN A 88 1.08 -6.79 -13.91
CA GLN A 88 0.24 -7.33 -14.99
C GLN A 88 0.10 -6.31 -16.14
N PRO A 89 1.22 -5.88 -16.76
CA PRO A 89 1.20 -4.84 -17.78
C PRO A 89 0.35 -5.20 -19.01
N GLU A 90 0.38 -6.46 -19.42
CA GLU A 90 -0.36 -6.95 -20.59
C GLU A 90 -1.89 -6.91 -20.41
N GLU A 91 -2.34 -6.96 -19.16
CA GLU A 91 -3.76 -6.95 -18.81
C GLU A 91 -4.21 -5.62 -18.20
N TYR A 92 -3.34 -4.62 -18.21
CA TYR A 92 -3.55 -3.37 -17.49
C TYR A 92 -4.89 -2.73 -17.80
N ASP A 93 -5.19 -2.49 -19.06
CA ASP A 93 -6.42 -1.79 -19.48
C ASP A 93 -7.68 -2.56 -19.07
N ARG A 94 -7.68 -3.90 -19.25
CA ARG A 94 -8.79 -4.76 -18.85
C ARG A 94 -9.02 -4.70 -17.34
N ILE A 95 -7.95 -4.84 -16.55
CA ILE A 95 -8.05 -4.83 -15.09
C ILE A 95 -8.50 -3.47 -14.57
N MET A 96 -8.04 -2.38 -15.20
CA MET A 96 -8.47 -1.04 -14.82
C MET A 96 -9.94 -0.81 -15.12
N GLU A 97 -10.42 -1.25 -16.29
CA GLU A 97 -11.83 -1.13 -16.65
C GLU A 97 -12.73 -1.94 -15.69
N GLU A 98 -12.39 -3.19 -15.43
CA GLU A 98 -13.11 -4.00 -14.44
C GLU A 98 -13.10 -3.37 -13.04
N SER A 99 -11.99 -2.71 -12.66
CA SER A 99 -11.88 -2.03 -11.36
C SER A 99 -12.80 -0.82 -11.27
N LYS A 100 -12.90 -0.04 -12.34
CA LYS A 100 -13.84 1.11 -12.46
C LYS A 100 -15.29 0.63 -12.36
N GLU A 101 -15.66 -0.38 -13.13
CA GLU A 101 -17.02 -0.92 -13.10
C GLU A 101 -17.42 -1.44 -11.70
N ARG A 102 -16.52 -2.19 -11.05
CA ARG A 102 -16.77 -2.71 -9.69
C ARG A 102 -16.93 -1.57 -8.68
N LEU A 103 -16.08 -0.55 -8.80
CA LEU A 103 -16.16 0.62 -7.94
C LEU A 103 -17.49 1.35 -8.13
N GLU A 104 -17.88 1.66 -9.36
CA GLU A 104 -19.15 2.32 -9.68
C GLU A 104 -20.37 1.56 -9.18
N LYS A 105 -20.40 0.24 -9.36
CA LYS A 105 -21.46 -0.63 -8.83
C LYS A 105 -21.54 -0.65 -7.30
N SER A 106 -20.40 -0.46 -6.62
CA SER A 106 -20.30 -0.56 -5.16
C SER A 106 -20.56 0.77 -4.45
N LEU A 107 -20.15 1.89 -5.04
CA LEU A 107 -20.21 3.21 -4.42
C LEU A 107 -21.59 3.62 -3.91
N PRO A 108 -22.71 3.42 -4.63
CA PRO A 108 -24.03 3.78 -4.13
C PRO A 108 -24.36 3.07 -2.80
N LYS A 109 -24.01 1.78 -2.69
CA LYS A 109 -24.24 0.98 -1.49
C LYS A 109 -23.35 1.43 -0.33
N VAL A 110 -22.07 1.70 -0.61
CA VAL A 110 -21.10 2.19 0.38
C VAL A 110 -21.53 3.57 0.90
N CYS A 111 -21.88 4.49 0.01
CA CYS A 111 -22.37 5.82 0.38
C CYS A 111 -23.62 5.74 1.27
N ALA A 112 -24.57 4.88 0.93
CA ALA A 112 -25.80 4.68 1.70
C ALA A 112 -25.51 4.05 3.07
N TYR A 113 -24.65 3.03 3.12
CA TYR A 113 -24.31 2.32 4.36
C TYR A 113 -23.63 3.23 5.39
N PHE A 114 -22.68 4.04 4.95
CA PHE A 114 -21.94 4.95 5.83
C PHE A 114 -22.60 6.34 5.94
N ASN A 115 -23.67 6.60 5.19
CA ASN A 115 -24.30 7.92 5.08
C ASN A 115 -23.30 9.03 4.73
N ARG A 116 -22.39 8.74 3.78
CA ARG A 116 -21.30 9.65 3.36
C ARG A 116 -21.15 9.66 1.84
N SER A 117 -21.44 10.81 1.22
CA SER A 117 -21.32 11.00 -0.23
C SER A 117 -19.87 11.08 -0.71
N GLU A 118 -18.92 11.41 0.17
CA GLU A 118 -17.49 11.58 -0.16
C GLU A 118 -16.87 10.30 -0.77
N PHE A 119 -17.42 9.13 -0.50
CA PHE A 119 -16.96 7.89 -1.14
C PHE A 119 -17.03 7.94 -2.67
N ARG A 120 -17.87 8.81 -3.25
CA ARG A 120 -17.92 9.01 -4.71
C ARG A 120 -16.62 9.52 -5.30
N ASN A 121 -15.84 10.27 -4.52
CA ASN A 121 -14.53 10.78 -4.95
C ASN A 121 -13.54 9.66 -5.28
N LEU A 122 -13.78 8.42 -4.83
CA LEU A 122 -12.92 7.28 -5.13
C LEU A 122 -12.83 6.98 -6.64
N SER A 123 -13.91 7.24 -7.40
CA SER A 123 -13.88 7.08 -8.87
C SER A 123 -12.98 8.10 -9.54
N GLU A 124 -13.05 9.36 -9.12
CA GLU A 124 -12.20 10.45 -9.65
C GLU A 124 -10.73 10.21 -9.29
N GLU A 125 -10.46 9.76 -8.06
CA GLU A 125 -9.12 9.40 -7.62
C GLU A 125 -8.53 8.25 -8.44
N LEU A 126 -9.30 7.17 -8.67
CA LEU A 126 -8.85 6.05 -9.49
C LEU A 126 -8.51 6.51 -10.91
N GLN A 127 -9.40 7.30 -11.54
CA GLN A 127 -9.17 7.82 -12.88
C GLN A 127 -7.95 8.73 -12.97
N PHE A 128 -7.74 9.59 -11.95
CA PHE A 128 -6.57 10.45 -11.89
C PHE A 128 -5.26 9.63 -11.84
N TYR A 129 -5.18 8.64 -10.97
CA TYR A 129 -3.98 7.80 -10.83
C TYR A 129 -3.78 6.87 -12.04
N GLU A 130 -4.85 6.39 -12.67
CA GLU A 130 -4.80 5.65 -13.92
C GLU A 130 -4.20 6.51 -15.05
N LYS A 131 -4.73 7.72 -15.25
CA LYS A 131 -4.24 8.65 -16.26
C LYS A 131 -2.77 9.02 -16.09
N ASN A 132 -2.29 9.07 -14.86
CA ASN A 132 -0.92 9.46 -14.52
C ASN A 132 0.03 8.27 -14.28
N VAL A 133 -0.38 7.03 -14.59
CA VAL A 133 0.41 5.83 -14.27
C VAL A 133 1.83 5.85 -14.85
N GLN A 134 2.02 6.39 -16.05
CA GLN A 134 3.34 6.50 -16.69
C GLN A 134 4.27 7.45 -15.90
N SER A 135 3.75 8.57 -15.42
CA SER A 135 4.50 9.48 -14.55
C SER A 135 4.89 8.80 -13.25
N HIS A 136 3.95 8.13 -12.63
CA HIS A 136 4.17 7.39 -11.38
C HIS A 136 5.18 6.23 -11.56
N TYR A 137 5.13 5.54 -12.68
CA TYR A 137 6.11 4.52 -13.02
C TYR A 137 7.52 5.12 -13.17
N LYS A 138 7.64 6.26 -13.84
CA LYS A 138 8.91 6.99 -13.96
C LYS A 138 9.45 7.39 -12.59
N GLU A 139 8.62 7.96 -11.73
CA GLU A 139 9.01 8.33 -10.36
C GLU A 139 9.50 7.13 -9.56
N PHE A 140 8.79 6.00 -9.67
CA PHE A 140 9.21 4.74 -9.05
C PHE A 140 10.59 4.29 -9.55
N ARG A 141 10.82 4.31 -10.86
CA ARG A 141 12.12 3.96 -11.45
C ARG A 141 13.23 4.91 -11.05
N ASP A 142 12.92 6.19 -10.95
CA ASP A 142 13.86 7.22 -10.49
C ASP A 142 14.22 7.00 -9.00
N ALA A 143 13.25 6.70 -8.16
CA ALA A 143 13.49 6.35 -6.75
C ALA A 143 14.40 5.12 -6.62
N GLN A 144 14.18 4.06 -7.41
CA GLN A 144 15.05 2.89 -7.44
C GLN A 144 16.49 3.24 -7.84
N ARG A 145 16.64 4.11 -8.85
CA ARG A 145 17.97 4.55 -9.33
C ARG A 145 18.72 5.37 -8.30
N VAL A 146 18.03 6.32 -7.67
CA VAL A 146 18.62 7.14 -6.58
C VAL A 146 19.04 6.25 -5.42
N TRP A 147 18.17 5.31 -5.03
CA TRP A 147 18.47 4.36 -3.96
C TRP A 147 19.69 3.49 -4.27
N LYS A 148 19.78 2.96 -5.48
CA LYS A 148 20.94 2.17 -5.93
C LYS A 148 22.23 2.96 -5.77
N LYS A 149 22.26 4.21 -6.23
CA LYS A 149 23.42 5.10 -6.08
C LYS A 149 23.76 5.38 -4.61
N ALA A 150 22.75 5.58 -3.75
CA ALA A 150 22.96 5.81 -2.33
C ALA A 150 23.59 4.59 -1.66
N VAL A 151 23.11 3.39 -1.97
CA VAL A 151 23.67 2.13 -1.44
C VAL A 151 25.11 1.93 -1.93
N GLU A 152 25.38 2.12 -3.22
CA GLU A 152 26.72 2.02 -3.81
C GLU A 152 27.70 2.97 -3.10
N LYS A 153 27.29 4.21 -2.85
CA LYS A 153 28.08 5.19 -2.12
C LYS A 153 28.32 4.76 -0.66
N THR A 154 27.30 4.30 0.04
CA THR A 154 27.40 3.86 1.45
C THR A 154 28.34 2.67 1.61
N VAL A 155 28.35 1.76 0.63
CA VAL A 155 29.30 0.63 0.58
C VAL A 155 30.71 1.12 0.29
N ALA A 156 30.88 2.05 -0.67
CA ALA A 156 32.17 2.62 -1.01
C ALA A 156 32.80 3.40 0.17
N ASP A 157 31.96 4.08 0.95
CA ASP A 157 32.38 4.84 2.14
C ASP A 157 32.63 3.93 3.38
N GLY A 158 32.47 2.60 3.25
CA GLY A 158 32.69 1.62 4.33
C GLY A 158 31.67 1.66 5.46
N LEU A 159 30.53 2.33 5.25
CA LEU A 159 29.49 2.49 6.27
C LEU A 159 28.56 1.26 6.39
N VAL A 160 28.59 0.37 5.40
CA VAL A 160 27.88 -0.92 5.42
C VAL A 160 28.86 -2.02 5.02
N PRO A 161 28.91 -3.15 5.75
CA PRO A 161 29.77 -4.26 5.38
C PRO A 161 29.40 -4.79 3.99
N GLN A 162 30.41 -5.06 3.17
CA GLN A 162 30.24 -5.81 1.93
C GLN A 162 29.68 -7.18 2.28
N ASN A 163 28.56 -7.55 1.64
CA ASN A 163 27.88 -8.81 1.93
C ASN A 163 28.86 -9.99 1.68
N PRO A 164 29.16 -10.86 2.68
CA PRO A 164 30.08 -11.97 2.50
C PRO A 164 29.52 -13.14 1.67
N GLY A 165 28.44 -12.93 0.92
CA GLY A 165 27.68 -13.97 0.22
C GLY A 165 27.71 -13.90 -1.31
N SER A 166 28.68 -13.24 -1.92
CA SER A 166 28.88 -13.26 -3.40
C SER A 166 30.22 -13.93 -3.77
N ALA A 167 30.42 -15.13 -3.28
CA ALA A 167 31.43 -16.06 -3.80
C ALA A 167 30.73 -17.33 -4.26
#